data_c26dd1d4f1a44a6669d949a545052724
#
_entry.id   c26dd1d4f1a44a6669d949a545052724
#
_cell.length_a   1.000
_cell.length_b   1.000
_cell.length_c   1.000
_cell.angle_alpha   90.00
_cell.angle_beta   90.00
_cell.angle_gamma   90.00
#
_symmetry.space_group_name_H-M   'P 1'
#
loop_
_entity.id
_entity.type
_entity.pdbx_description
1 polymer ?
#
loop_
_entity_poly.entity_id
_entity_poly.type
_entity_poly.pdbx_seq_one_letter_code
_entity_poly.pdbx_strand_id
1 'polypeptide(L)'
;MKTEQTDVLIIGAGPAGSVAAGILDKKGIKTIVVEKEIFPRFVIGESLLPRCMEAFDEAGFREDLQSQGFQTKAGALFLKGDERCDFSFDSQFTEGWNWTFQMPRSKFDTVLTDNLLKRGVDLRFQTTVTGIEFKGTDSTTTIQDKEGNIVEINAKFIIDASGYGRVIPRLFNLDRPSQLPPKQTMLVHSSDSNRSNYQESDRIHAIVQNEKTWIWVIPFSDGSTSVGFVSDPSYFEGLEGSMEDKMRTLLSKEPYLLERFKDETFKWEPKTLGGWSVTTDKFYGDGFVLTGNVTEFLDPIFSSGVTLASVSSAQAANLVARTLEGETIDWEKDYMAKVREGVAVFKTYVMAWYDGSLHKVFFSKTIDETIKSQICSVLAGYVWDYKNPYVRKHKERLEHLVQMIELGSAK
;
A
#
# COMPACT_ATOMS: atom_id res chain seq x y z
N MET A 1 -0.28 15.51 -35.59
CA MET A 1 -0.57 14.96 -34.26
C MET A 1 -1.00 16.12 -33.39
N LYS A 2 -2.02 15.95 -32.52
CA LYS A 2 -2.44 17.01 -31.61
C LYS A 2 -1.42 17.11 -30.48
N THR A 3 -0.98 18.33 -30.12
CA THR A 3 -0.04 18.58 -29.04
C THR A 3 -0.72 19.43 -27.97
N GLU A 4 -0.63 19.02 -26.73
CA GLU A 4 -1.19 19.72 -25.57
C GLU A 4 -0.06 20.11 -24.59
N GLN A 5 -0.33 21.07 -23.70
CA GLN A 5 0.67 21.55 -22.75
C GLN A 5 0.12 21.55 -21.32
N THR A 6 0.94 21.12 -20.38
CA THR A 6 0.66 21.15 -18.94
C THR A 6 1.93 21.51 -18.16
N ASP A 7 1.77 21.88 -16.88
CA ASP A 7 2.93 22.03 -16.00
C ASP A 7 3.39 20.65 -15.52
N VAL A 8 2.45 19.79 -15.10
CA VAL A 8 2.77 18.43 -14.60
C VAL A 8 1.91 17.40 -15.32
N LEU A 9 2.54 16.34 -15.79
CA LEU A 9 1.87 15.11 -16.21
C LEU A 9 1.99 14.07 -15.09
N ILE A 10 0.86 13.51 -14.66
CA ILE A 10 0.82 12.39 -13.71
C ILE A 10 0.40 11.12 -14.43
N ILE A 11 1.17 10.05 -14.29
CA ILE A 11 0.91 8.76 -14.90
C ILE A 11 0.35 7.81 -13.84
N GLY A 12 -0.92 7.44 -13.97
CA GLY A 12 -1.68 6.62 -13.03
C GLY A 12 -2.54 7.44 -12.08
N ALA A 13 -3.80 7.00 -11.87
CA ALA A 13 -4.79 7.62 -11.00
C ALA A 13 -5.12 6.79 -9.74
N GLY A 14 -4.24 5.86 -9.35
CA GLY A 14 -4.30 5.18 -8.05
C GLY A 14 -4.02 6.15 -6.90
N PRO A 15 -3.94 5.66 -5.64
CA PRO A 15 -3.76 6.53 -4.47
C PRO A 15 -2.57 7.50 -4.58
N ALA A 16 -1.43 7.06 -5.13
CA ALA A 16 -0.28 7.93 -5.34
C ALA A 16 -0.59 9.07 -6.30
N GLY A 17 -1.06 8.77 -7.50
CA GLY A 17 -1.35 9.78 -8.51
C GLY A 17 -2.47 10.72 -8.09
N SER A 18 -3.50 10.19 -7.43
CA SER A 18 -4.60 11.02 -6.90
C SER A 18 -4.11 11.99 -5.83
N VAL A 19 -3.26 11.53 -4.89
CA VAL A 19 -2.69 12.42 -3.85
C VAL A 19 -1.84 13.52 -4.50
N ALA A 20 -0.97 13.18 -5.46
CA ALA A 20 -0.17 14.19 -6.16
C ALA A 20 -1.06 15.19 -6.89
N ALA A 21 -2.06 14.73 -7.64
CA ALA A 21 -2.98 15.58 -8.37
C ALA A 21 -3.77 16.50 -7.43
N GLY A 22 -4.28 15.97 -6.30
CA GLY A 22 -5.03 16.76 -5.33
C GLY A 22 -4.21 17.86 -4.68
N ILE A 23 -2.94 17.61 -4.38
CA ILE A 23 -2.02 18.62 -3.81
C ILE A 23 -1.65 19.68 -4.85
N LEU A 24 -1.31 19.27 -6.05
CA LEU A 24 -0.93 20.20 -7.13
C LEU A 24 -2.12 21.09 -7.54
N ASP A 25 -3.33 20.54 -7.63
CA ASP A 25 -4.54 21.31 -7.91
C ASP A 25 -4.80 22.37 -6.82
N LYS A 26 -4.67 22.04 -5.53
CA LYS A 26 -4.77 23.01 -4.42
C LYS A 26 -3.73 24.14 -4.50
N LYS A 27 -2.62 23.90 -5.17
CA LYS A 27 -1.55 24.89 -5.43
C LYS A 27 -1.75 25.65 -6.76
N GLY A 28 -2.83 25.36 -7.50
CA GLY A 28 -3.13 26.01 -8.79
C GLY A 28 -2.20 25.59 -9.94
N ILE A 29 -1.51 24.47 -9.81
CA ILE A 29 -0.60 23.95 -10.83
C ILE A 29 -1.41 23.16 -11.86
N LYS A 30 -1.29 23.53 -13.14
CA LYS A 30 -1.98 22.84 -14.23
C LYS A 30 -1.46 21.42 -14.39
N THR A 31 -2.36 20.46 -14.20
CA THR A 31 -2.01 19.04 -14.18
C THR A 31 -2.91 18.24 -15.12
N ILE A 32 -2.32 17.34 -15.88
CA ILE A 32 -3.03 16.28 -16.62
C ILE A 32 -2.70 14.94 -15.94
N VAL A 33 -3.74 14.15 -15.66
CA VAL A 33 -3.60 12.78 -15.11
C VAL A 33 -4.06 11.79 -16.17
N VAL A 34 -3.25 10.78 -16.47
CA VAL A 34 -3.59 9.71 -17.42
C VAL A 34 -3.64 8.36 -16.70
N GLU A 35 -4.71 7.61 -16.90
CA GLU A 35 -4.95 6.29 -16.29
C GLU A 35 -5.36 5.30 -17.39
N LYS A 36 -4.66 4.17 -17.46
CA LYS A 36 -4.92 3.14 -18.49
C LYS A 36 -6.23 2.38 -18.30
N GLU A 37 -6.66 2.23 -17.05
CA GLU A 37 -7.90 1.52 -16.70
C GLU A 37 -9.08 2.50 -16.60
N ILE A 38 -10.28 1.93 -16.50
CA ILE A 38 -11.46 2.65 -16.06
C ILE A 38 -11.83 2.21 -14.65
N PHE A 39 -12.26 3.15 -13.81
CA PHE A 39 -12.71 2.83 -12.45
C PHE A 39 -14.24 2.66 -12.41
N PRO A 40 -14.78 1.80 -11.52
CA PRO A 40 -14.05 1.02 -10.51
C PRO A 40 -13.29 -0.16 -11.10
N ARG A 41 -12.10 -0.47 -10.55
CA ARG A 41 -11.27 -1.61 -10.93
C ARG A 41 -10.80 -2.41 -9.72
N PHE A 42 -10.46 -3.68 -9.93
CA PHE A 42 -9.92 -4.53 -8.88
C PHE A 42 -8.43 -4.25 -8.64
N VAL A 43 -8.07 -3.99 -7.40
CA VAL A 43 -6.68 -3.90 -6.92
C VAL A 43 -6.63 -4.38 -5.46
N ILE A 44 -5.53 -4.99 -5.04
CA ILE A 44 -5.25 -5.32 -3.64
C ILE A 44 -4.70 -4.09 -2.87
N GLY A 45 -4.79 -4.14 -1.54
CA GLY A 45 -4.38 -3.09 -0.61
C GLY A 45 -5.59 -2.44 0.05
N GLU A 46 -6.43 -3.27 0.66
CA GLU A 46 -7.77 -2.95 1.17
C GLU A 46 -7.79 -2.57 2.65
N SER A 47 -6.62 -2.49 3.26
CA SER A 47 -6.44 -2.09 4.65
C SER A 47 -5.34 -1.04 4.69
N LEU A 48 -5.64 0.13 5.24
CA LEU A 48 -4.72 1.27 5.30
C LEU A 48 -3.98 1.33 6.65
N LEU A 49 -3.07 2.30 6.78
CA LEU A 49 -2.42 2.65 8.05
C LEU A 49 -2.70 4.12 8.39
N PRO A 50 -2.81 4.47 9.68
CA PRO A 50 -3.15 5.83 10.12
C PRO A 50 -2.31 6.94 9.46
N ARG A 51 -1.01 6.73 9.28
CA ARG A 51 -0.09 7.72 8.70
C ARG A 51 -0.51 8.23 7.31
N CYS A 52 -1.21 7.43 6.50
CA CYS A 52 -1.65 7.87 5.17
C CYS A 52 -2.75 8.94 5.22
N MET A 53 -3.47 9.05 6.34
CA MET A 53 -4.56 10.02 6.49
C MET A 53 -4.08 11.47 6.38
N GLU A 54 -2.84 11.77 6.79
CA GLU A 54 -2.25 13.10 6.62
C GLU A 54 -2.14 13.48 5.13
N ALA A 55 -1.68 12.55 4.29
CA ALA A 55 -1.56 12.80 2.85
C ALA A 55 -2.93 12.95 2.17
N PHE A 56 -3.94 12.20 2.61
CA PHE A 56 -5.30 12.35 2.10
C PHE A 56 -5.95 13.65 2.56
N ASP A 57 -5.68 14.11 3.77
CA ASP A 57 -6.16 15.41 4.28
C ASP A 57 -5.49 16.56 3.51
N GLU A 58 -4.18 16.52 3.34
CA GLU A 58 -3.43 17.49 2.55
C GLU A 58 -3.94 17.58 1.11
N ALA A 59 -4.21 16.43 0.47
CA ALA A 59 -4.75 16.36 -0.88
C ALA A 59 -6.23 16.79 -0.98
N GLY A 60 -6.95 16.94 0.16
CA GLY A 60 -8.34 17.35 0.19
C GLY A 60 -9.36 16.23 -0.01
N PHE A 61 -9.01 14.99 0.34
CA PHE A 61 -9.88 13.82 0.19
C PHE A 61 -10.58 13.38 1.49
N ARG A 62 -10.16 13.91 2.64
CA ARG A 62 -10.62 13.44 3.95
C ARG A 62 -12.15 13.37 4.09
N GLU A 63 -12.83 14.45 3.76
CA GLU A 63 -14.30 14.54 3.94
C GLU A 63 -15.04 13.56 3.03
N ASP A 64 -14.63 13.44 1.75
CA ASP A 64 -15.24 12.50 0.82
C ASP A 64 -15.00 11.04 1.27
N LEU A 65 -13.81 10.71 1.77
CA LEU A 65 -13.51 9.38 2.29
C LEU A 65 -14.33 9.05 3.55
N GLN A 66 -14.45 9.98 4.49
CA GLN A 66 -15.26 9.80 5.70
C GLN A 66 -16.75 9.63 5.39
N SER A 67 -17.25 10.33 4.38
CA SER A 67 -18.66 10.26 3.98
C SER A 67 -19.08 8.91 3.39
N GLN A 68 -18.12 8.07 2.99
CA GLN A 68 -18.42 6.75 2.39
C GLN A 68 -18.87 5.69 3.41
N GLY A 69 -18.68 5.93 4.70
CA GLY A 69 -18.98 4.94 5.73
C GLY A 69 -18.13 3.68 5.62
N PHE A 70 -16.88 3.78 5.16
CA PHE A 70 -15.93 2.68 5.16
C PHE A 70 -15.69 2.14 6.57
N GLN A 71 -15.36 0.86 6.68
CA GLN A 71 -15.02 0.27 7.96
C GLN A 71 -13.82 0.98 8.57
N THR A 72 -14.00 1.53 9.77
CA THR A 72 -12.90 2.14 10.52
C THR A 72 -11.90 1.07 10.97
N LYS A 73 -10.64 1.33 10.76
CA LYS A 73 -9.51 0.53 11.25
C LYS A 73 -8.81 1.29 12.38
N ALA A 74 -8.93 0.79 13.61
CA ALA A 74 -8.28 1.35 14.81
C ALA A 74 -7.20 0.41 15.37
N GLY A 75 -6.73 -0.57 14.60
CA GLY A 75 -5.71 -1.53 15.04
C GLY A 75 -5.59 -2.73 14.13
N ALA A 76 -4.82 -3.72 14.59
CA ALA A 76 -4.64 -5.01 13.94
C ALA A 76 -4.52 -6.12 14.98
N LEU A 77 -5.12 -7.27 14.69
CA LEU A 77 -5.07 -8.46 15.52
C LEU A 77 -4.23 -9.53 14.82
N PHE A 78 -3.23 -10.03 15.52
CA PHE A 78 -2.41 -11.16 15.07
C PHE A 78 -2.79 -12.42 15.85
N LEU A 79 -2.97 -13.53 15.13
CA LEU A 79 -3.37 -14.82 15.68
C LEU A 79 -2.37 -15.91 15.27
N LYS A 80 -2.08 -16.84 16.20
CA LYS A 80 -1.25 -18.02 15.95
C LYS A 80 -1.74 -19.17 16.83
N GLY A 81 -2.55 -20.05 16.29
CA GLY A 81 -3.29 -21.03 17.10
C GLY A 81 -4.14 -20.30 18.15
N ASP A 82 -3.93 -20.61 19.43
CA ASP A 82 -4.62 -19.99 20.56
C ASP A 82 -3.96 -18.69 21.04
N GLU A 83 -2.78 -18.36 20.51
CA GLU A 83 -2.06 -17.14 20.88
C GLU A 83 -2.63 -15.93 20.14
N ARG A 84 -2.63 -14.79 20.82
CA ARG A 84 -3.26 -13.58 20.37
C ARG A 84 -2.43 -12.35 20.72
N CYS A 85 -2.21 -11.47 19.75
CA CYS A 85 -1.57 -10.16 19.94
C CYS A 85 -2.41 -9.08 19.29
N ASP A 86 -2.91 -8.16 20.10
CA ASP A 86 -3.68 -7.00 19.64
C ASP A 86 -2.84 -5.73 19.71
N PHE A 87 -2.82 -4.98 18.62
CA PHE A 87 -2.29 -3.63 18.54
C PHE A 87 -3.44 -2.65 18.30
N SER A 88 -3.78 -1.87 19.33
CA SER A 88 -4.67 -0.72 19.18
C SER A 88 -3.87 0.52 18.82
N PHE A 89 -4.26 1.22 17.76
CA PHE A 89 -3.58 2.46 17.36
C PHE A 89 -3.78 3.60 18.36
N ASP A 90 -4.77 3.50 19.26
CA ASP A 90 -4.91 4.43 20.39
C ASP A 90 -3.73 4.38 21.36
N SER A 91 -3.00 3.24 21.39
CA SER A 91 -1.84 3.02 22.25
C SER A 91 -0.51 3.29 21.53
N GLN A 92 -0.52 3.89 20.34
CA GLN A 92 0.71 4.18 19.60
C GLN A 92 1.57 5.25 20.32
N PHE A 93 2.89 5.14 20.20
CA PHE A 93 3.86 6.06 20.79
C PHE A 93 3.88 7.42 20.06
N THR A 94 3.79 7.40 18.74
CA THR A 94 3.88 8.60 17.89
C THR A 94 2.57 9.35 17.88
N GLU A 95 2.61 10.67 18.10
CA GLU A 95 1.46 11.54 17.94
C GLU A 95 1.03 11.62 16.46
N GLY A 96 -0.28 11.60 16.22
CA GLY A 96 -0.87 11.67 14.87
C GLY A 96 -2.19 10.90 14.80
N TRP A 97 -2.62 10.59 13.58
CA TRP A 97 -3.82 9.79 13.36
C TRP A 97 -3.68 8.42 14.02
N ASN A 98 -4.72 7.99 14.74
CA ASN A 98 -4.79 6.69 15.41
C ASN A 98 -5.87 5.78 14.82
N TRP A 99 -6.42 6.14 13.66
CA TRP A 99 -7.38 5.37 12.91
C TRP A 99 -7.25 5.63 11.41
N THR A 100 -7.82 4.74 10.62
CA THR A 100 -7.90 4.81 9.17
C THR A 100 -9.06 3.94 8.67
N PHE A 101 -9.00 3.41 7.43
CA PHE A 101 -10.06 2.63 6.82
C PHE A 101 -9.62 1.23 6.36
N GLN A 102 -10.59 0.31 6.32
CA GLN A 102 -10.59 -0.93 5.56
C GLN A 102 -11.76 -0.88 4.57
N MET A 103 -11.50 -1.16 3.30
CA MET A 103 -12.49 -1.01 2.25
C MET A 103 -12.06 -1.67 0.95
N PRO A 104 -13.01 -2.06 0.09
CA PRO A 104 -12.69 -2.46 -1.27
C PRO A 104 -12.00 -1.32 -2.03
N ARG A 105 -10.84 -1.61 -2.63
CA ARG A 105 -10.05 -0.63 -3.38
C ARG A 105 -10.80 -0.05 -4.58
N SER A 106 -11.68 -0.82 -5.18
CA SER A 106 -12.53 -0.33 -6.27
C SER A 106 -13.34 0.90 -5.86
N LYS A 107 -13.96 0.88 -4.67
CA LYS A 107 -14.71 2.03 -4.14
C LYS A 107 -13.77 3.16 -3.72
N PHE A 108 -12.71 2.83 -2.98
CA PHE A 108 -11.77 3.82 -2.48
C PHE A 108 -11.11 4.63 -3.59
N ASP A 109 -10.52 3.96 -4.59
CA ASP A 109 -9.85 4.64 -5.69
C ASP A 109 -10.83 5.51 -6.51
N THR A 110 -12.09 5.07 -6.68
CA THR A 110 -13.14 5.84 -7.35
C THR A 110 -13.47 7.14 -6.59
N VAL A 111 -13.56 7.10 -5.25
CA VAL A 111 -13.80 8.31 -4.45
C VAL A 111 -12.71 9.36 -4.66
N LEU A 112 -11.44 8.94 -4.73
CA LEU A 112 -10.33 9.86 -4.97
C LEU A 112 -10.44 10.51 -6.35
N THR A 113 -10.71 9.72 -7.38
CA THR A 113 -10.81 10.22 -8.76
C THR A 113 -12.06 11.07 -8.99
N ASP A 114 -13.20 10.72 -8.39
CA ASP A 114 -14.42 11.51 -8.46
C ASP A 114 -14.25 12.89 -7.80
N ASN A 115 -13.51 12.96 -6.69
CA ASN A 115 -13.16 14.23 -6.05
C ASN A 115 -12.33 15.09 -7.01
N LEU A 116 -11.30 14.53 -7.65
CA LEU A 116 -10.47 15.25 -8.63
C LEU A 116 -11.28 15.76 -9.82
N LEU A 117 -12.17 14.93 -10.37
CA LEU A 117 -13.07 15.31 -11.46
C LEU A 117 -14.02 16.43 -11.06
N LYS A 118 -14.61 16.37 -9.87
CA LYS A 118 -15.47 17.44 -9.31
C LYS A 118 -14.72 18.77 -9.17
N ARG A 119 -13.41 18.72 -8.88
CA ARG A 119 -12.54 19.91 -8.77
C ARG A 119 -12.08 20.43 -10.14
N GLY A 120 -12.37 19.70 -11.24
CA GLY A 120 -12.02 20.10 -12.61
C GLY A 120 -10.61 19.68 -13.03
N VAL A 121 -9.95 18.76 -12.33
CA VAL A 121 -8.66 18.20 -12.75
C VAL A 121 -8.84 17.44 -14.07
N ASP A 122 -7.98 17.65 -15.03
CA ASP A 122 -7.97 16.93 -16.32
C ASP A 122 -7.47 15.49 -16.10
N LEU A 123 -8.40 14.60 -15.81
CA LEU A 123 -8.17 13.18 -15.56
C LEU A 123 -8.75 12.36 -16.71
N ARG A 124 -7.90 11.58 -17.36
CA ARG A 124 -8.21 10.82 -18.57
C ARG A 124 -8.05 9.33 -18.32
N PHE A 125 -9.17 8.63 -18.21
CA PHE A 125 -9.22 7.17 -18.13
C PHE A 125 -8.98 6.54 -19.51
N GLN A 126 -8.68 5.24 -19.52
CA GLN A 126 -8.44 4.45 -20.72
C GLN A 126 -7.41 5.10 -21.66
N THR A 127 -6.39 5.71 -21.05
CA THR A 127 -5.34 6.45 -21.74
C THR A 127 -3.98 5.89 -21.33
N THR A 128 -3.27 5.33 -22.29
CA THR A 128 -1.98 4.65 -22.07
C THR A 128 -0.83 5.52 -22.54
N VAL A 129 0.23 5.63 -21.75
CA VAL A 129 1.50 6.20 -22.16
C VAL A 129 2.25 5.19 -23.02
N THR A 130 2.61 5.58 -24.24
CA THR A 130 3.31 4.73 -25.21
C THR A 130 4.77 5.14 -25.44
N GLY A 131 5.14 6.37 -25.09
CA GLY A 131 6.52 6.86 -25.21
C GLY A 131 6.73 8.16 -24.43
N ILE A 132 7.97 8.41 -24.03
CA ILE A 132 8.38 9.65 -23.36
C ILE A 132 9.75 10.05 -23.92
N GLU A 133 9.88 11.31 -24.32
CA GLU A 133 11.14 11.94 -24.70
C GLU A 133 11.42 13.12 -23.78
N PHE A 134 12.61 13.14 -23.17
CA PHE A 134 13.05 14.26 -22.32
C PHE A 134 13.93 15.22 -23.13
N LYS A 135 13.75 16.53 -22.91
CA LYS A 135 14.55 17.64 -23.45
C LYS A 135 14.98 18.54 -22.31
N GLY A 136 16.08 18.18 -21.64
CA GLY A 136 16.43 18.74 -20.33
C GLY A 136 15.42 18.30 -19.30
N THR A 137 14.78 19.24 -18.59
CA THR A 137 13.71 18.96 -17.62
C THR A 137 12.34 18.83 -18.25
N ASP A 138 12.12 19.37 -19.46
CA ASP A 138 10.85 19.26 -20.17
C ASP A 138 10.73 17.90 -20.85
N SER A 139 9.49 17.47 -21.06
CA SER A 139 9.19 16.19 -21.69
C SER A 139 8.12 16.31 -22.76
N THR A 140 8.18 15.42 -23.74
CA THR A 140 7.10 15.13 -24.69
C THR A 140 6.64 13.70 -24.45
N THR A 141 5.42 13.52 -23.98
CA THR A 141 4.83 12.20 -23.71
C THR A 141 3.79 11.87 -24.76
N THR A 142 3.95 10.73 -25.41
CA THR A 142 2.96 10.19 -26.36
C THR A 142 1.96 9.34 -25.58
N ILE A 143 0.69 9.69 -25.70
CA ILE A 143 -0.43 8.94 -25.11
C ILE A 143 -1.36 8.42 -26.21
N GLN A 144 -2.03 7.31 -25.91
CA GLN A 144 -3.05 6.71 -26.79
C GLN A 144 -4.31 6.41 -25.98
N ASP A 145 -5.47 6.89 -26.47
CA ASP A 145 -6.76 6.56 -25.88
C ASP A 145 -7.28 5.20 -26.36
N LYS A 146 -8.44 4.79 -25.85
CA LYS A 146 -9.10 3.50 -26.19
C LYS A 146 -9.55 3.41 -27.66
N GLU A 147 -9.80 4.54 -28.30
CA GLU A 147 -10.15 4.62 -29.72
C GLU A 147 -8.92 4.56 -30.64
N GLY A 148 -7.71 4.56 -30.09
CA GLY A 148 -6.45 4.56 -30.82
C GLY A 148 -5.95 5.95 -31.23
N ASN A 149 -6.61 7.03 -30.80
CA ASN A 149 -6.14 8.39 -31.06
C ASN A 149 -4.86 8.66 -30.29
N ILE A 150 -3.90 9.26 -30.99
CA ILE A 150 -2.57 9.59 -30.43
C ILE A 150 -2.49 11.10 -30.21
N VAL A 151 -2.07 11.47 -29.00
CA VAL A 151 -1.83 12.86 -28.58
C VAL A 151 -0.44 12.97 -27.95
N GLU A 152 0.24 14.07 -28.19
CA GLU A 152 1.47 14.44 -27.48
C GLU A 152 1.15 15.43 -26.36
N ILE A 153 1.69 15.18 -25.17
CA ILE A 153 1.61 16.09 -24.04
C ILE A 153 3.02 16.61 -23.74
N ASN A 154 3.21 17.90 -23.85
CA ASN A 154 4.42 18.57 -23.38
C ASN A 154 4.22 18.96 -21.92
N ALA A 155 5.07 18.47 -21.03
CA ALA A 155 5.04 18.76 -19.61
C ALA A 155 6.41 19.27 -19.13
N LYS A 156 6.39 20.20 -18.17
CA LYS A 156 7.60 20.68 -17.49
C LYS A 156 8.15 19.65 -16.51
N PHE A 157 7.27 18.77 -16.00
CA PHE A 157 7.64 17.71 -15.05
C PHE A 157 6.69 16.52 -15.15
N ILE A 158 7.19 15.30 -14.90
CA ILE A 158 6.38 14.08 -14.84
C ILE A 158 6.43 13.48 -13.43
N ILE A 159 5.26 13.11 -12.89
CA ILE A 159 5.15 12.25 -11.71
C ILE A 159 4.67 10.87 -12.18
N ASP A 160 5.54 9.86 -12.15
CA ASP A 160 5.14 8.49 -12.44
C ASP A 160 4.60 7.81 -11.19
N ALA A 161 3.27 7.67 -11.14
CA ALA A 161 2.49 7.01 -10.11
C ALA A 161 1.78 5.76 -10.65
N SER A 162 2.31 5.16 -11.74
CA SER A 162 1.67 4.07 -12.48
C SER A 162 1.64 2.72 -11.73
N GLY A 163 2.14 2.67 -10.49
CA GLY A 163 2.12 1.49 -9.64
C GLY A 163 2.83 0.30 -10.30
N TYR A 164 2.15 -0.83 -10.46
CA TYR A 164 2.70 -2.00 -11.16
C TYR A 164 2.80 -1.80 -12.69
N GLY A 165 2.26 -0.71 -13.24
CA GLY A 165 2.50 -0.30 -14.62
C GLY A 165 3.96 0.02 -14.88
N ARG A 166 4.66 0.64 -13.90
CA ARG A 166 6.10 0.93 -13.93
C ARG A 166 6.54 1.56 -15.24
N VAL A 167 5.82 2.63 -15.65
CA VAL A 167 5.95 3.19 -17.01
C VAL A 167 7.38 3.71 -17.25
N ILE A 168 7.86 4.65 -16.46
CA ILE A 168 9.23 5.19 -16.60
C ILE A 168 10.29 4.13 -16.36
N PRO A 169 10.24 3.31 -15.27
CA PRO A 169 11.21 2.25 -15.08
C PRO A 169 11.36 1.29 -16.26
N ARG A 170 10.25 0.90 -16.89
CA ARG A 170 10.29 0.02 -18.08
C ARG A 170 10.84 0.72 -19.32
N LEU A 171 10.44 1.96 -19.57
CA LEU A 171 10.91 2.71 -20.73
C LEU A 171 12.41 3.03 -20.64
N PHE A 172 12.93 3.25 -19.43
CA PHE A 172 14.31 3.70 -19.21
C PHE A 172 15.21 2.68 -18.49
N ASN A 173 14.77 1.41 -18.37
CA ASN A 173 15.57 0.32 -17.84
C ASN A 173 16.00 0.53 -16.37
N LEU A 174 15.13 1.11 -15.53
CA LEU A 174 15.39 1.39 -14.11
C LEU A 174 14.95 0.25 -13.19
N ASP A 175 14.28 -0.77 -13.71
CA ASP A 175 13.84 -1.95 -12.94
C ASP A 175 15.02 -2.73 -12.39
N ARG A 176 14.89 -3.18 -11.14
CA ARG A 176 15.85 -4.08 -10.47
C ARG A 176 15.10 -5.26 -9.86
N PRO A 177 15.74 -6.44 -9.79
CA PRO A 177 15.18 -7.59 -9.10
C PRO A 177 14.88 -7.27 -7.63
N SER A 178 13.73 -7.73 -7.14
CA SER A 178 13.44 -7.66 -5.70
C SER A 178 14.41 -8.56 -4.93
N GLN A 179 14.76 -8.13 -3.71
CA GLN A 179 15.55 -8.91 -2.76
C GLN A 179 14.68 -9.80 -1.87
N LEU A 180 13.34 -9.62 -1.92
CA LEU A 180 12.41 -10.46 -1.17
C LEU A 180 12.08 -11.72 -1.95
N PRO A 181 11.90 -12.88 -1.27
CA PRO A 181 11.51 -14.11 -1.92
C PRO A 181 10.13 -13.93 -2.61
N PRO A 182 9.90 -14.61 -3.73
CA PRO A 182 8.63 -14.53 -4.42
C PRO A 182 7.52 -15.09 -3.54
N LYS A 183 6.42 -14.34 -3.43
CA LYS A 183 5.21 -14.75 -2.74
C LYS A 183 4.02 -14.73 -3.70
N GLN A 184 3.02 -15.53 -3.37
CA GLN A 184 1.75 -15.62 -4.07
C GLN A 184 0.61 -15.52 -3.08
N THR A 185 -0.52 -15.01 -3.52
CA THR A 185 -1.77 -15.03 -2.75
C THR A 185 -2.89 -15.64 -3.57
N MET A 186 -3.79 -16.33 -2.86
CA MET A 186 -5.13 -16.63 -3.33
C MET A 186 -6.12 -15.91 -2.41
N LEU A 187 -7.06 -15.17 -2.97
CA LEU A 187 -7.96 -14.31 -2.23
C LEU A 187 -9.37 -14.29 -2.80
N VAL A 188 -10.31 -13.87 -1.95
CA VAL A 188 -11.72 -13.69 -2.30
C VAL A 188 -12.37 -12.66 -1.36
N HIS A 189 -13.44 -11.99 -1.81
CA HIS A 189 -14.40 -11.39 -0.89
C HIS A 189 -15.54 -12.38 -0.62
N SER A 190 -15.87 -12.58 0.64
CA SER A 190 -16.93 -13.46 1.09
C SER A 190 -17.99 -12.67 1.85
N SER A 191 -19.23 -13.15 1.86
CA SER A 191 -20.16 -12.78 2.93
C SER A 191 -19.59 -13.21 4.26
N ASP A 192 -20.04 -12.60 5.37
CA ASP A 192 -19.54 -12.85 6.72
C ASP A 192 -20.67 -12.63 7.73
N SER A 193 -21.72 -13.42 7.57
CA SER A 193 -22.97 -13.28 8.35
C SER A 193 -22.79 -13.58 9.84
N ASN A 194 -21.82 -14.40 10.18
CA ASN A 194 -21.50 -14.78 11.56
C ASN A 194 -20.46 -13.88 12.24
N ARG A 195 -20.06 -12.79 11.59
CA ARG A 195 -18.98 -11.90 12.03
C ARG A 195 -19.10 -11.45 13.48
N SER A 196 -20.31 -11.08 13.94
CA SER A 196 -20.56 -10.60 15.30
C SER A 196 -20.28 -11.63 16.40
N ASN A 197 -20.15 -12.90 16.05
CA ASN A 197 -19.83 -13.97 17.00
C ASN A 197 -18.35 -14.01 17.37
N TYR A 198 -17.50 -13.26 16.66
CA TYR A 198 -16.05 -13.27 16.88
C TYR A 198 -15.59 -12.00 17.57
N GLN A 199 -14.62 -12.16 18.47
CA GLN A 199 -14.01 -11.02 19.17
C GLN A 199 -13.22 -10.15 18.18
N GLU A 200 -13.26 -8.82 18.39
CA GLU A 200 -12.59 -7.84 17.54
C GLU A 200 -12.95 -8.04 16.04
N SER A 201 -14.19 -8.39 15.79
CA SER A 201 -14.69 -8.80 14.47
C SER A 201 -14.53 -7.71 13.39
N ASP A 202 -14.38 -6.45 13.78
CA ASP A 202 -14.19 -5.30 12.91
C ASP A 202 -12.72 -4.95 12.64
N ARG A 203 -11.78 -5.59 13.34
CA ARG A 203 -10.34 -5.44 13.09
C ARG A 203 -9.87 -6.34 11.96
N ILE A 204 -8.83 -5.89 11.27
CA ILE A 204 -8.07 -6.80 10.42
C ILE A 204 -7.41 -7.87 11.27
N HIS A 205 -7.56 -9.14 10.87
CA HIS A 205 -6.80 -10.23 11.44
C HIS A 205 -5.68 -10.65 10.49
N ALA A 206 -4.48 -10.83 11.02
CA ALA A 206 -3.36 -11.48 10.36
C ALA A 206 -3.09 -12.80 11.09
N ILE A 207 -3.36 -13.93 10.45
CA ILE A 207 -3.28 -15.27 11.05
C ILE A 207 -2.01 -15.94 10.57
N VAL A 208 -1.17 -16.36 11.50
CA VAL A 208 0.03 -17.17 11.22
C VAL A 208 -0.39 -18.63 11.15
N GLN A 209 -0.57 -19.17 9.95
CA GLN A 209 -0.91 -20.59 9.79
C GLN A 209 0.32 -21.49 10.00
N ASN A 210 1.47 -21.08 9.46
CA ASN A 210 2.77 -21.72 9.65
C ASN A 210 3.90 -20.72 9.37
N GLU A 211 5.17 -21.16 9.40
CA GLU A 211 6.34 -20.30 9.20
C GLU A 211 6.36 -19.53 7.87
N LYS A 212 5.71 -20.05 6.82
CA LYS A 212 5.73 -19.50 5.46
C LYS A 212 4.40 -18.93 5.01
N THR A 213 3.30 -19.28 5.70
CA THR A 213 1.94 -18.98 5.29
C THR A 213 1.24 -18.13 6.35
N TRP A 214 0.73 -17.00 5.92
CA TRP A 214 -0.15 -16.17 6.73
C TRP A 214 -1.42 -15.82 5.95
N ILE A 215 -2.45 -15.41 6.68
CA ILE A 215 -3.77 -15.18 6.11
C ILE A 215 -4.27 -13.82 6.61
N TRP A 216 -4.83 -13.02 5.71
CA TRP A 216 -5.58 -11.83 6.14
C TRP A 216 -7.08 -12.11 6.18
N VAL A 217 -7.75 -11.45 7.13
CA VAL A 217 -9.21 -11.33 7.22
C VAL A 217 -9.51 -9.86 7.40
N ILE A 218 -10.02 -9.20 6.37
CA ILE A 218 -10.26 -7.75 6.36
C ILE A 218 -11.76 -7.50 6.23
N PRO A 219 -12.45 -7.20 7.32
CA PRO A 219 -13.88 -6.93 7.32
C PRO A 219 -14.20 -5.55 6.71
N PHE A 220 -15.29 -5.48 5.94
CA PHE A 220 -15.81 -4.25 5.36
C PHE A 220 -17.15 -3.85 5.98
N SER A 221 -17.53 -2.58 5.86
CA SER A 221 -18.76 -2.04 6.43
C SER A 221 -20.04 -2.57 5.75
N ASP A 222 -19.94 -3.15 4.56
CA ASP A 222 -21.07 -3.73 3.82
C ASP A 222 -21.40 -5.18 4.25
N GLY A 223 -20.77 -5.68 5.32
CA GLY A 223 -20.96 -7.04 5.82
C GLY A 223 -20.17 -8.11 5.05
N SER A 224 -19.39 -7.72 4.05
CA SER A 224 -18.45 -8.63 3.40
C SER A 224 -17.06 -8.56 4.05
N THR A 225 -16.24 -9.56 3.77
CA THR A 225 -14.88 -9.68 4.30
C THR A 225 -13.93 -10.16 3.20
N SER A 226 -12.79 -9.50 3.06
CA SER A 226 -11.70 -9.97 2.21
C SER A 226 -10.89 -11.01 2.98
N VAL A 227 -10.69 -12.19 2.38
CA VAL A 227 -9.85 -13.26 2.92
C VAL A 227 -8.80 -13.62 1.89
N GLY A 228 -7.55 -13.71 2.30
CA GLY A 228 -6.47 -14.10 1.40
C GLY A 228 -5.34 -14.82 2.11
N PHE A 229 -4.86 -15.86 1.45
CA PHE A 229 -3.73 -16.69 1.87
C PHE A 229 -2.47 -16.21 1.15
N VAL A 230 -1.41 -15.94 1.89
CA VAL A 230 -0.11 -15.56 1.34
C VAL A 230 0.93 -16.61 1.71
N SER A 231 1.63 -17.13 0.71
CA SER A 231 2.66 -18.14 0.91
C SER A 231 3.67 -18.17 -0.24
N ASP A 232 4.62 -19.11 -0.17
CA ASP A 232 5.46 -19.48 -1.30
C ASP A 232 4.58 -20.05 -2.44
N PRO A 233 4.90 -19.84 -3.72
CA PRO A 233 4.08 -20.34 -4.82
C PRO A 233 3.79 -21.86 -4.73
N SER A 234 4.74 -22.66 -4.26
CA SER A 234 4.60 -24.10 -4.08
C SER A 234 3.50 -24.53 -3.09
N TYR A 235 3.07 -23.63 -2.18
CA TYR A 235 1.97 -23.93 -1.27
C TYR A 235 0.62 -24.09 -1.99
N PHE A 236 0.48 -23.42 -3.13
CA PHE A 236 -0.74 -23.45 -3.94
C PHE A 236 -0.69 -24.53 -5.03
N GLU A 237 0.48 -25.11 -5.26
CA GLU A 237 0.63 -26.28 -6.14
C GLU A 237 -0.10 -27.49 -5.54
N GLY A 238 -0.73 -28.29 -6.39
CA GLY A 238 -1.49 -29.45 -5.94
C GLY A 238 -2.90 -29.16 -5.39
N LEU A 239 -3.37 -27.90 -5.40
CA LEU A 239 -4.78 -27.60 -5.18
C LEU A 239 -5.58 -27.99 -6.43
N GLU A 240 -6.58 -28.84 -6.28
CA GLU A 240 -7.40 -29.37 -7.37
C GLU A 240 -8.79 -28.71 -7.43
N GLY A 241 -9.48 -28.86 -8.56
CA GLY A 241 -10.83 -28.36 -8.79
C GLY A 241 -10.87 -26.92 -9.32
N SER A 242 -12.06 -26.31 -9.24
CA SER A 242 -12.30 -24.91 -9.59
C SER A 242 -11.55 -23.96 -8.65
N MET A 243 -11.52 -22.67 -8.98
CA MET A 243 -10.93 -21.66 -8.08
C MET A 243 -11.70 -21.59 -6.76
N GLU A 244 -13.02 -21.82 -6.77
CA GLU A 244 -13.82 -21.92 -5.56
C GLU A 244 -13.43 -23.14 -4.73
N ASP A 245 -13.30 -24.34 -5.31
CA ASP A 245 -12.88 -25.56 -4.61
C ASP A 245 -11.51 -25.39 -3.96
N LYS A 246 -10.56 -24.77 -4.66
CA LYS A 246 -9.22 -24.47 -4.15
C LYS A 246 -9.31 -23.55 -2.93
N MET A 247 -10.11 -22.49 -2.99
CA MET A 247 -10.28 -21.55 -1.89
C MET A 247 -10.99 -22.21 -0.69
N ARG A 248 -12.01 -23.03 -0.92
CA ARG A 248 -12.68 -23.84 0.12
C ARG A 248 -11.70 -24.80 0.80
N THR A 249 -10.84 -25.44 0.02
CA THR A 249 -9.76 -26.30 0.54
C THR A 249 -8.79 -25.50 1.42
N LEU A 250 -8.40 -24.29 1.04
CA LEU A 250 -7.54 -23.44 1.85
C LEU A 250 -8.22 -23.02 3.16
N LEU A 251 -9.48 -22.58 3.11
CA LEU A 251 -10.27 -22.22 4.29
C LEU A 251 -10.37 -23.39 5.28
N SER A 252 -10.52 -24.63 4.79
CA SER A 252 -10.63 -25.83 5.64
C SER A 252 -9.35 -26.17 6.39
N LYS A 253 -8.19 -25.67 5.97
CA LYS A 253 -6.89 -25.90 6.65
C LYS A 253 -6.69 -25.02 7.88
N GLU A 254 -7.56 -24.04 8.12
CA GLU A 254 -7.49 -23.14 9.27
C GLU A 254 -8.82 -23.22 10.04
N PRO A 255 -8.86 -23.82 11.25
CA PRO A 255 -10.09 -24.05 11.97
C PRO A 255 -10.94 -22.80 12.20
N TYR A 256 -10.31 -21.67 12.51
CA TYR A 256 -10.99 -20.39 12.68
C TYR A 256 -11.72 -19.94 11.39
N LEU A 257 -11.10 -20.11 10.24
CA LEU A 257 -11.70 -19.72 8.96
C LEU A 257 -12.75 -20.71 8.49
N LEU A 258 -12.53 -22.00 8.72
CA LEU A 258 -13.50 -23.04 8.42
C LEU A 258 -14.82 -22.78 9.15
N GLU A 259 -14.75 -22.53 10.47
CA GLU A 259 -15.94 -22.22 11.26
C GLU A 259 -16.66 -20.96 10.76
N ARG A 260 -15.90 -19.90 10.47
CA ARG A 260 -16.44 -18.59 10.09
C ARG A 260 -17.03 -18.56 8.68
N PHE A 261 -16.40 -19.23 7.71
CA PHE A 261 -16.70 -19.07 6.29
C PHE A 261 -17.21 -20.31 5.56
N LYS A 262 -17.42 -21.46 6.25
CA LYS A 262 -17.86 -22.72 5.60
C LYS A 262 -19.18 -22.58 4.84
N ASP A 263 -20.13 -21.83 5.40
CA ASP A 263 -21.50 -21.65 4.87
C ASP A 263 -21.67 -20.30 4.12
N GLU A 264 -20.59 -19.52 4.00
CA GLU A 264 -20.61 -18.20 3.39
C GLU A 264 -20.43 -18.25 1.86
N THR A 265 -20.97 -17.26 1.16
CA THR A 265 -20.89 -17.15 -0.29
C THR A 265 -19.80 -16.20 -0.73
N PHE A 266 -19.06 -16.58 -1.76
CA PHE A 266 -18.07 -15.71 -2.36
C PHE A 266 -18.73 -14.66 -3.27
N LYS A 267 -18.28 -13.42 -3.17
CA LYS A 267 -18.83 -12.30 -3.98
C LYS A 267 -18.37 -12.35 -5.42
N TRP A 268 -17.28 -13.05 -5.70
CA TRP A 268 -16.70 -13.27 -7.02
C TRP A 268 -15.74 -14.49 -6.96
N GLU A 269 -15.38 -15.00 -8.13
CA GLU A 269 -14.48 -16.14 -8.25
C GLU A 269 -13.11 -15.81 -7.64
N PRO A 270 -12.55 -16.66 -6.74
CA PRO A 270 -11.26 -16.41 -6.12
C PRO A 270 -10.17 -16.13 -7.15
N LYS A 271 -9.25 -15.22 -6.81
CA LYS A 271 -8.16 -14.78 -7.68
C LYS A 271 -6.82 -15.14 -7.09
N THR A 272 -5.86 -15.38 -7.98
CA THR A 272 -4.45 -15.59 -7.62
C THR A 272 -3.62 -14.42 -8.13
N LEU A 273 -2.75 -13.89 -7.27
CA LEU A 273 -1.80 -12.84 -7.61
C LEU A 273 -0.43 -13.21 -7.05
N GLY A 274 0.63 -12.77 -7.71
CA GLY A 274 2.00 -13.03 -7.27
C GLY A 274 3.01 -12.10 -7.92
N GLY A 275 4.26 -12.17 -7.46
CA GLY A 275 5.34 -11.38 -8.04
C GLY A 275 5.22 -9.88 -7.80
N TRP A 276 4.64 -9.48 -6.69
CA TRP A 276 4.38 -8.07 -6.39
C TRP A 276 5.59 -7.29 -5.87
N SER A 277 6.58 -7.96 -5.29
CA SER A 277 7.78 -7.29 -4.77
C SER A 277 8.62 -6.75 -5.91
N VAL A 278 8.78 -5.43 -5.94
CA VAL A 278 9.52 -4.71 -7.00
C VAL A 278 10.44 -3.67 -6.36
N THR A 279 11.51 -3.36 -7.05
CA THR A 279 12.40 -2.25 -6.67
C THR A 279 12.90 -1.52 -7.90
N THR A 280 13.26 -0.27 -7.73
CA THR A 280 13.78 0.61 -8.77
C THR A 280 15.10 1.21 -8.34
N ASP A 281 16.03 1.33 -9.28
CA ASP A 281 17.38 1.83 -9.04
C ASP A 281 17.39 3.30 -8.59
N LYS A 282 16.63 4.13 -9.29
CA LYS A 282 16.53 5.57 -9.08
C LYS A 282 15.09 6.02 -9.04
N PHE A 283 14.75 6.90 -8.09
CA PHE A 283 13.36 7.38 -7.93
C PHE A 283 13.12 8.75 -8.60
N TYR A 284 14.11 9.32 -9.25
CA TYR A 284 14.03 10.60 -9.92
C TYR A 284 15.02 10.70 -11.09
N GLY A 285 14.83 11.67 -11.93
CA GLY A 285 15.75 12.10 -12.99
C GLY A 285 15.42 13.51 -13.43
N ASP A 286 16.10 13.98 -14.47
CA ASP A 286 15.82 15.28 -15.05
C ASP A 286 14.38 15.29 -15.59
N GLY A 287 13.51 16.12 -15.00
CA GLY A 287 12.12 16.27 -15.41
C GLY A 287 11.15 15.19 -14.92
N PHE A 288 11.55 14.25 -14.05
CA PHE A 288 10.62 13.27 -13.49
C PHE A 288 10.92 12.84 -12.06
N VAL A 289 9.89 12.36 -11.38
CA VAL A 289 9.96 11.65 -10.10
C VAL A 289 9.02 10.44 -10.11
N LEU A 290 9.46 9.34 -9.49
CA LEU A 290 8.67 8.11 -9.30
C LEU A 290 8.08 8.10 -7.91
N THR A 291 6.84 7.58 -7.74
CA THR A 291 6.18 7.51 -6.44
C THR A 291 5.34 6.24 -6.28
N GLY A 292 5.11 5.84 -5.03
CA GLY A 292 4.35 4.63 -4.72
C GLY A 292 5.05 3.35 -5.22
N ASN A 293 4.27 2.37 -5.67
CA ASN A 293 4.80 1.06 -6.09
C ASN A 293 5.73 1.13 -7.32
N VAL A 294 5.81 2.28 -7.99
CA VAL A 294 6.82 2.50 -9.04
C VAL A 294 8.22 2.57 -8.45
N THR A 295 8.37 3.01 -7.20
CA THR A 295 9.66 3.06 -6.50
C THR A 295 10.04 1.71 -5.92
N GLU A 296 9.26 1.24 -4.97
CA GLU A 296 9.47 -0.04 -4.29
C GLU A 296 8.15 -0.55 -3.71
N PHE A 297 7.93 -1.85 -3.76
CA PHE A 297 6.88 -2.53 -3.02
C PHE A 297 7.44 -3.77 -2.34
N LEU A 298 7.11 -3.94 -1.07
CA LEU A 298 7.64 -5.01 -0.24
C LEU A 298 6.68 -6.21 -0.18
N ASP A 299 5.74 -6.14 0.78
CA ASP A 299 4.83 -7.24 1.12
C ASP A 299 3.55 -6.67 1.74
N PRO A 300 2.38 -7.31 1.54
CA PRO A 300 1.11 -6.81 2.06
C PRO A 300 0.92 -7.00 3.57
N ILE A 301 1.78 -7.76 4.26
CA ILE A 301 1.56 -8.16 5.68
C ILE A 301 1.27 -6.99 6.62
N PHE A 302 1.95 -5.86 6.48
CA PHE A 302 1.76 -4.69 7.35
C PHE A 302 0.95 -3.58 6.70
N SER A 303 0.22 -3.84 5.61
CA SER A 303 -0.63 -2.84 4.94
C SER A 303 0.13 -1.56 4.50
N SER A 304 1.44 -1.63 4.28
CA SER A 304 2.32 -0.48 4.07
C SER A 304 2.18 0.19 2.69
N GLY A 305 1.67 -0.53 1.68
CA GLY A 305 1.71 -0.10 0.28
C GLY A 305 1.02 1.24 0.02
N VAL A 306 -0.22 1.44 0.47
CA VAL A 306 -0.94 2.71 0.27
C VAL A 306 -0.31 3.83 1.09
N THR A 307 0.24 3.54 2.28
CA THR A 307 0.93 4.55 3.09
C THR A 307 2.21 5.03 2.42
N LEU A 308 3.06 4.10 1.95
CA LEU A 308 4.26 4.47 1.19
C LEU A 308 3.88 5.26 -0.09
N ALA A 309 2.82 4.83 -0.77
CA ALA A 309 2.35 5.50 -1.98
C ALA A 309 1.86 6.92 -1.71
N SER A 310 0.99 7.13 -0.73
CA SER A 310 0.42 8.44 -0.42
C SER A 310 1.45 9.41 0.17
N VAL A 311 2.30 8.93 1.10
CA VAL A 311 3.33 9.78 1.73
C VAL A 311 4.42 10.18 0.73
N SER A 312 4.94 9.23 -0.06
CA SER A 312 5.93 9.56 -1.10
C SER A 312 5.34 10.50 -2.14
N SER A 313 4.09 10.31 -2.50
CA SER A 313 3.41 11.14 -3.49
C SER A 313 3.15 12.56 -3.00
N ALA A 314 2.73 12.73 -1.75
CA ALA A 314 2.58 14.05 -1.14
C ALA A 314 3.93 14.80 -1.12
N GLN A 315 5.00 14.11 -0.71
CA GLN A 315 6.35 14.68 -0.74
C GLN A 315 6.79 15.05 -2.16
N ALA A 316 6.61 14.15 -3.13
CA ALA A 316 6.95 14.40 -4.53
C ALA A 316 6.20 15.61 -5.10
N ALA A 317 4.88 15.70 -4.89
CA ALA A 317 4.05 16.81 -5.37
C ALA A 317 4.51 18.15 -4.79
N ASN A 318 4.82 18.20 -3.49
CA ASN A 318 5.33 19.42 -2.85
C ASN A 318 6.69 19.85 -3.40
N LEU A 319 7.61 18.89 -3.63
CA LEU A 319 8.92 19.20 -4.21
C LEU A 319 8.81 19.62 -5.68
N VAL A 320 7.94 18.99 -6.47
CA VAL A 320 7.66 19.41 -7.85
C VAL A 320 7.10 20.83 -7.90
N ALA A 321 6.17 21.19 -6.99
CA ALA A 321 5.67 22.55 -6.92
C ALA A 321 6.79 23.58 -6.69
N ARG A 322 7.68 23.31 -5.73
CA ARG A 322 8.86 24.17 -5.45
C ARG A 322 9.83 24.23 -6.64
N THR A 323 10.04 23.11 -7.35
CA THR A 323 10.84 23.08 -8.58
C THR A 323 10.26 24.00 -9.66
N LEU A 324 8.94 23.99 -9.84
CA LEU A 324 8.24 24.85 -10.80
C LEU A 324 8.28 26.34 -10.41
N GLU A 325 8.43 26.65 -9.13
CA GLU A 325 8.67 27.99 -8.58
C GLU A 325 10.13 28.45 -8.75
N GLY A 326 11.01 27.59 -9.30
CA GLY A 326 12.42 27.88 -9.57
C GLY A 326 13.38 27.50 -8.46
N GLU A 327 12.94 26.76 -7.45
CA GLU A 327 13.82 26.27 -6.39
C GLU A 327 14.65 25.06 -6.89
N THR A 328 15.93 25.03 -6.53
CA THR A 328 16.80 23.87 -6.78
C THR A 328 16.59 22.83 -5.70
N ILE A 329 16.09 21.65 -6.09
CA ILE A 329 15.82 20.54 -5.18
C ILE A 329 16.93 19.49 -5.27
N ASP A 330 17.46 19.08 -4.14
CA ASP A 330 18.33 17.91 -4.02
C ASP A 330 17.43 16.64 -3.92
N TRP A 331 17.03 16.10 -5.09
CA TRP A 331 16.12 14.95 -5.17
C TRP A 331 16.66 13.70 -4.46
N GLU A 332 17.99 13.53 -4.39
CA GLU A 332 18.58 12.42 -3.62
C GLU A 332 18.28 12.56 -2.14
N LYS A 333 18.62 13.72 -1.56
CA LYS A 333 18.50 13.97 -0.13
C LYS A 333 17.07 14.28 0.30
N ASP A 334 16.37 15.13 -0.48
CA ASP A 334 15.05 15.65 -0.08
C ASP A 334 13.92 14.69 -0.40
N TYR A 335 14.14 13.71 -1.29
CA TYR A 335 13.13 12.75 -1.69
C TYR A 335 13.59 11.29 -1.54
N MET A 336 14.54 10.81 -2.40
CA MET A 336 14.82 9.38 -2.51
C MET A 336 15.35 8.78 -1.20
N ALA A 337 16.28 9.44 -0.52
CA ALA A 337 16.79 9.00 0.76
C ALA A 337 15.68 8.87 1.80
N LYS A 338 14.78 9.86 1.90
CA LYS A 338 13.66 9.84 2.85
C LYS A 338 12.66 8.71 2.56
N VAL A 339 12.32 8.48 1.29
CA VAL A 339 11.43 7.37 0.92
C VAL A 339 12.10 6.04 1.29
N ARG A 340 13.37 5.86 0.96
CA ARG A 340 14.14 4.64 1.29
C ARG A 340 14.26 4.39 2.79
N GLU A 341 14.39 5.42 3.61
CA GLU A 341 14.39 5.28 5.07
C GLU A 341 13.10 4.64 5.58
N GLY A 342 11.94 5.11 5.17
CA GLY A 342 10.65 4.50 5.54
C GLY A 342 10.48 3.08 5.01
N VAL A 343 10.90 2.84 3.77
CA VAL A 343 10.94 1.49 3.18
C VAL A 343 11.84 0.56 3.98
N ALA A 344 13.03 1.01 4.41
CA ALA A 344 13.97 0.21 5.17
C ALA A 344 13.42 -0.24 6.53
N VAL A 345 12.66 0.63 7.22
CA VAL A 345 11.97 0.27 8.47
C VAL A 345 10.97 -0.85 8.20
N PHE A 346 10.04 -0.68 7.27
CA PHE A 346 9.06 -1.73 6.93
C PHE A 346 9.73 -3.01 6.47
N LYS A 347 10.79 -2.93 5.67
CA LYS A 347 11.54 -4.09 5.19
C LYS A 347 12.12 -4.91 6.35
N THR A 348 12.65 -4.27 7.38
CA THR A 348 13.13 -4.97 8.58
C THR A 348 12.01 -5.76 9.25
N TYR A 349 10.82 -5.18 9.41
CA TYR A 349 9.68 -5.87 10.01
C TYR A 349 9.15 -7.00 9.12
N VAL A 350 9.12 -6.81 7.80
CA VAL A 350 8.73 -7.87 6.83
C VAL A 350 9.73 -9.04 6.90
N MET A 351 11.02 -8.77 6.93
CA MET A 351 12.04 -9.81 7.06
C MET A 351 11.90 -10.58 8.38
N ALA A 352 11.73 -9.85 9.50
CA ALA A 352 11.53 -10.42 10.82
C ALA A 352 10.20 -11.20 10.95
N TRP A 353 9.19 -10.89 10.14
CA TRP A 353 7.98 -11.68 10.03
C TRP A 353 8.28 -13.05 9.40
N TYR A 354 8.97 -13.06 8.26
CA TYR A 354 9.24 -14.31 7.51
C TYR A 354 10.34 -15.18 8.11
N ASP A 355 11.24 -14.64 8.93
CA ASP A 355 12.20 -15.45 9.69
C ASP A 355 11.65 -15.93 11.05
N GLY A 356 10.42 -15.52 11.39
CA GLY A 356 9.74 -15.91 12.63
C GLY A 356 10.16 -15.14 13.88
N SER A 357 11.16 -14.26 13.81
CA SER A 357 11.62 -13.49 14.96
C SER A 357 10.56 -12.51 15.47
N LEU A 358 9.81 -11.89 14.57
CA LEU A 358 8.71 -11.00 14.94
C LEU A 358 7.53 -11.73 15.60
N HIS A 359 7.32 -13.01 15.26
CA HIS A 359 6.31 -13.83 15.94
C HIS A 359 6.64 -14.01 17.42
N LYS A 360 7.94 -14.19 17.77
CA LYS A 360 8.38 -14.27 19.17
C LYS A 360 8.09 -12.97 19.92
N VAL A 361 8.26 -11.83 19.25
CA VAL A 361 7.93 -10.53 19.81
C VAL A 361 6.43 -10.38 20.02
N PHE A 362 5.62 -10.63 18.99
CA PHE A 362 4.17 -10.39 19.04
C PHE A 362 3.45 -11.29 20.05
N PHE A 363 3.85 -12.55 20.17
CA PHE A 363 3.22 -13.52 21.07
C PHE A 363 3.92 -13.66 22.42
N SER A 364 4.93 -12.82 22.71
CA SER A 364 5.57 -12.77 24.03
C SER A 364 4.64 -12.17 25.09
N LYS A 365 4.58 -12.82 26.25
CA LYS A 365 3.83 -12.32 27.42
C LYS A 365 4.62 -11.32 28.28
N THR A 366 5.88 -11.06 27.93
CA THR A 366 6.83 -10.28 28.75
C THR A 366 7.22 -8.95 28.14
N ILE A 367 6.58 -8.51 27.04
CA ILE A 367 6.88 -7.23 26.41
C ILE A 367 6.30 -6.08 27.24
N ASP A 368 7.15 -5.11 27.54
CA ASP A 368 6.76 -3.86 28.17
C ASP A 368 5.81 -3.05 27.27
N GLU A 369 4.80 -2.40 27.86
CA GLU A 369 3.81 -1.61 27.13
C GLU A 369 4.42 -0.45 26.35
N THR A 370 5.54 0.12 26.83
CA THR A 370 6.26 1.17 26.10
C THR A 370 6.86 0.63 24.80
N ILE A 371 7.46 -0.55 24.84
CA ILE A 371 8.00 -1.22 23.65
C ILE A 371 6.86 -1.55 22.69
N LYS A 372 5.76 -2.09 23.22
CA LYS A 372 4.57 -2.41 22.42
C LYS A 372 3.99 -1.17 21.72
N SER A 373 3.90 -0.03 22.42
CA SER A 373 3.44 1.25 21.84
C SER A 373 4.37 1.76 20.74
N GLN A 374 5.69 1.61 20.90
CA GLN A 374 6.68 1.99 19.90
C GLN A 374 6.58 1.12 18.63
N ILE A 375 6.40 -0.19 18.79
CA ILE A 375 6.14 -1.11 17.66
C ILE A 375 4.79 -0.78 17.03
N CYS A 376 3.76 -0.49 17.81
CA CYS A 376 2.44 -0.09 17.34
C CYS A 376 2.52 1.13 16.40
N SER A 377 3.37 2.13 16.70
CA SER A 377 3.61 3.27 15.82
C SER A 377 4.17 2.88 14.45
N VAL A 378 5.08 1.89 14.41
CA VAL A 378 5.58 1.35 13.13
C VAL A 378 4.45 0.70 12.35
N LEU A 379 3.60 -0.12 13.02
CA LEU A 379 2.44 -0.77 12.43
C LEU A 379 1.33 0.21 12.04
N ALA A 380 1.31 1.42 12.62
CA ALA A 380 0.43 2.52 12.23
C ALA A 380 0.99 3.36 11.07
N GLY A 381 2.22 3.05 10.59
CA GLY A 381 2.84 3.69 9.44
C GLY A 381 3.79 4.84 9.76
N TYR A 382 4.05 5.14 11.03
CA TYR A 382 4.93 6.24 11.46
C TYR A 382 6.41 5.86 11.38
N VAL A 383 6.85 5.40 10.21
CA VAL A 383 8.21 4.90 9.95
C VAL A 383 9.25 6.00 9.70
N TRP A 384 8.87 7.27 9.84
CA TRP A 384 9.76 8.44 9.76
C TRP A 384 9.86 9.20 11.10
N ASP A 385 9.28 8.66 12.19
CA ASP A 385 9.40 9.27 13.52
C ASP A 385 10.70 8.81 14.20
N TYR A 386 11.78 9.57 14.04
CA TYR A 386 13.08 9.26 14.65
C TYR A 386 13.13 9.41 16.17
N LYS A 387 12.09 9.94 16.83
CA LYS A 387 11.95 9.88 18.28
C LYS A 387 11.71 8.45 18.75
N ASN A 388 11.08 7.63 17.90
CA ASN A 388 10.84 6.22 18.17
C ASN A 388 12.13 5.40 17.96
N PRO A 389 12.67 4.73 19.02
CA PRO A 389 13.87 3.89 18.90
C PRO A 389 13.71 2.73 17.89
N TYR A 390 12.49 2.19 17.74
CA TYR A 390 12.17 1.12 16.81
C TYR A 390 11.99 1.59 15.35
N VAL A 391 12.07 2.89 15.11
CA VAL A 391 12.26 3.50 13.79
C VAL A 391 13.73 3.87 13.58
N ARG A 392 14.30 4.68 14.49
CA ARG A 392 15.66 5.23 14.35
C ARG A 392 16.74 4.15 14.26
N LYS A 393 16.62 3.07 15.04
CA LYS A 393 17.54 1.93 15.10
C LYS A 393 16.78 0.61 14.95
N HIS A 394 15.85 0.56 13.98
CA HIS A 394 14.86 -0.49 13.82
C HIS A 394 15.47 -1.91 13.84
N LYS A 395 16.54 -2.15 13.10
CA LYS A 395 17.21 -3.45 13.02
C LYS A 395 17.82 -3.85 14.36
N GLU A 396 18.72 -3.02 14.91
CA GLU A 396 19.41 -3.27 16.16
C GLU A 396 18.44 -3.49 17.34
N ARG A 397 17.39 -2.64 17.43
CA ARG A 397 16.41 -2.72 18.52
C ARG A 397 15.54 -3.96 18.43
N LEU A 398 15.14 -4.36 17.23
CA LEU A 398 14.33 -5.56 17.05
C LEU A 398 15.16 -6.82 17.34
N GLU A 399 16.39 -6.91 16.86
CA GLU A 399 17.31 -8.01 17.14
C GLU A 399 17.57 -8.15 18.65
N HIS A 400 17.88 -7.06 19.36
CA HIS A 400 18.07 -7.09 20.81
C HIS A 400 16.80 -7.53 21.56
N LEU A 401 15.63 -7.06 21.15
CA LEU A 401 14.36 -7.45 21.78
C LEU A 401 14.11 -8.96 21.63
N VAL A 402 14.35 -9.52 20.45
CA VAL A 402 14.23 -10.97 20.21
C VAL A 402 15.19 -11.75 21.11
N GLN A 403 16.46 -11.33 21.22
CA GLN A 403 17.45 -11.96 22.11
C GLN A 403 17.00 -11.91 23.58
N MET A 404 16.48 -10.78 24.05
CA MET A 404 15.98 -10.66 25.42
C MET A 404 14.81 -11.59 25.70
N ILE A 405 13.89 -11.76 24.76
CA ILE A 405 12.75 -12.67 24.88
C ILE A 405 13.23 -14.12 24.94
N GLU A 406 14.17 -14.51 24.08
CA GLU A 406 14.75 -15.85 24.05
C GLU A 406 15.46 -16.19 25.37
N LEU A 407 16.25 -15.29 25.92
CA LEU A 407 16.91 -15.45 27.22
C LEU A 407 15.92 -15.52 28.38
N GLY A 408 14.84 -14.75 28.34
CA GLY A 408 13.77 -14.78 29.33
C GLY A 408 12.94 -16.06 29.28
N SER A 409 12.79 -16.69 28.11
CA SER A 409 12.07 -17.94 27.91
C SER A 409 12.89 -19.18 28.28
N ALA A 410 14.21 -19.03 28.45
CA ALA A 410 15.11 -20.12 28.86
C ALA A 410 15.23 -20.27 30.39
N LYS A 411 14.53 -19.43 31.18
CA LYS A 411 14.39 -19.54 32.63
C LYS A 411 13.01 -20.10 33.00
#